data_2f84b5864a952a8bb54b9947a159f4ed
#
_entry.id   2f84b5864a952a8bb54b9947a159f4ed
#
_cell.length_a   1.000
_cell.length_b   1.000
_cell.length_c   1.000
_cell.angle_alpha   90.00
_cell.angle_beta   90.00
_cell.angle_gamma   90.00
#
_symmetry.space_group_name_H-M   'P 1'
#
loop_
_entity.id
_entity.type
_entity.pdbx_description
1 polymer ?
#
loop_
_entity_poly.entity_id
_entity_poly.type
_entity_poly.pdbx_seq_one_letter_code
_entity_poly.pdbx_strand_id
1 'polypeptide(L)'
;MQKWAKTSAATQQFGVLLFDGFSTHCLANTIEPLRAANTLSGKTLYIWEFLTLDGQIAESSSGMQVTPHRELSAAKGDVLAVMPSYGFEGHAGWVTQMALRSASHRFESLAGLDTGSWLFAEAELLDGYQATI
;
A
#
# COMPACT_ATOMS: atom_id res chain seq x y z
N MET A 1 23.44 -6.75 -1.75
CA MET A 1 22.17 -7.35 -1.29
C MET A 1 21.73 -6.61 -0.03
N GLN A 2 20.72 -5.78 -0.10
CA GLN A 2 20.17 -5.11 1.07
C GLN A 2 19.61 -6.17 2.04
N LYS A 3 20.10 -6.17 3.28
CA LYS A 3 19.58 -7.07 4.30
C LYS A 3 18.18 -6.57 4.73
N TRP A 4 17.15 -7.24 4.30
CA TRP A 4 15.76 -7.02 4.72
C TRP A 4 15.47 -7.47 6.16
N ALA A 5 16.47 -7.84 6.92
CA ALA A 5 16.33 -8.22 8.31
C ALA A 5 16.38 -6.96 9.19
N LYS A 6 15.27 -6.25 9.31
CA LYS A 6 15.06 -5.40 10.50
C LYS A 6 14.84 -6.33 11.69
N THR A 7 15.82 -6.46 12.54
CA THR A 7 15.67 -7.02 13.89
C THR A 7 15.00 -5.97 14.79
N SER A 8 13.82 -5.49 14.40
CA SER A 8 13.02 -4.63 15.27
C SER A 8 12.06 -5.49 16.06
N ALA A 9 12.14 -5.41 17.39
CA ALA A 9 11.13 -5.98 18.29
C ALA A 9 9.82 -5.18 18.31
N ALA A 10 9.74 -4.07 17.54
CA ALA A 10 8.57 -3.21 17.45
C ALA A 10 7.57 -3.75 16.41
N THR A 11 6.27 -3.61 16.72
CA THR A 11 5.19 -3.89 15.76
C THR A 11 5.34 -3.02 14.52
N GLN A 12 5.31 -3.63 13.35
CA GLN A 12 5.36 -2.90 12.07
C GLN A 12 3.96 -2.44 11.64
N GLN A 13 3.89 -1.21 11.16
CA GLN A 13 2.65 -0.56 10.72
C GLN A 13 2.59 -0.48 9.20
N PHE A 14 1.55 -1.09 8.62
CA PHE A 14 1.29 -1.08 7.19
C PHE A 14 0.12 -0.16 6.86
N GLY A 15 0.31 0.74 5.90
CA GLY A 15 -0.78 1.37 5.17
C GLY A 15 -1.04 0.58 3.88
N VAL A 16 -2.29 0.27 3.59
CA VAL A 16 -2.70 -0.41 2.35
C VAL A 16 -3.58 0.54 1.57
N LEU A 17 -3.01 1.19 0.55
CA LEU A 17 -3.70 2.16 -0.28
C LEU A 17 -4.44 1.45 -1.40
N LEU A 18 -5.76 1.55 -1.37
CA LEU A 18 -6.69 0.97 -2.32
C LEU A 18 -7.21 2.04 -3.29
N PHE A 19 -7.48 1.61 -4.50
CA PHE A 19 -8.13 2.37 -5.57
C PHE A 19 -9.31 1.56 -6.10
N ASP A 20 -10.29 2.20 -6.70
CA ASP A 20 -11.35 1.49 -7.39
C ASP A 20 -10.75 0.60 -8.49
N GLY A 21 -11.23 -0.63 -8.58
CA GLY A 21 -10.69 -1.65 -9.45
C GLY A 21 -9.57 -2.48 -8.83
N PHE A 22 -9.25 -2.33 -7.54
CA PHE A 22 -8.22 -3.15 -6.91
C PHE A 22 -8.53 -4.65 -7.00
N SER A 23 -7.50 -5.48 -7.00
CA SER A 23 -7.62 -6.93 -7.01
C SER A 23 -7.86 -7.46 -5.60
N THR A 24 -9.00 -8.14 -5.38
CA THR A 24 -9.27 -8.86 -4.13
C THR A 24 -8.19 -9.90 -3.83
N HIS A 25 -7.68 -10.58 -4.87
CA HIS A 25 -6.59 -11.54 -4.73
C HIS A 25 -5.28 -10.88 -4.24
N CYS A 26 -4.91 -9.74 -4.82
CA CYS A 26 -3.74 -8.97 -4.39
C CYS A 26 -3.88 -8.52 -2.93
N LEU A 27 -5.05 -8.00 -2.55
CA LEU A 27 -5.33 -7.59 -1.17
C LEU A 27 -5.20 -8.76 -0.19
N ALA A 28 -5.83 -9.89 -0.50
CA ALA A 28 -5.79 -11.08 0.36
C ALA A 28 -4.35 -11.59 0.54
N ASN A 29 -3.58 -11.68 -0.55
CA ASN A 29 -2.17 -12.12 -0.49
C ASN A 29 -1.26 -11.14 0.26
N THR A 30 -1.65 -9.89 0.40
CA THR A 30 -0.91 -8.90 1.19
C THR A 30 -1.22 -9.03 2.68
N ILE A 31 -2.49 -9.18 3.04
CA ILE A 31 -2.95 -9.13 4.44
C ILE A 31 -2.85 -10.48 5.13
N GLU A 32 -3.22 -11.57 4.47
CA GLU A 32 -3.29 -12.90 5.10
C GLU A 32 -1.93 -13.39 5.65
N PRO A 33 -0.78 -13.18 5.00
CA PRO A 33 0.51 -13.52 5.60
C PRO A 33 0.82 -12.73 6.88
N LEU A 34 0.45 -11.46 6.93
CA LEU A 34 0.65 -10.62 8.14
C LEU A 34 -0.23 -11.11 9.29
N ARG A 35 -1.51 -11.40 8.99
CA ARG A 35 -2.44 -12.00 9.94
C ARG A 35 -1.92 -13.35 10.44
N ALA A 36 -1.46 -14.22 9.54
CA ALA A 36 -0.95 -15.54 9.89
C ALA A 36 0.30 -15.45 10.79
N ALA A 37 1.21 -14.54 10.50
CA ALA A 37 2.40 -14.30 11.32
C ALA A 37 2.03 -13.89 12.76
N ASN A 38 1.04 -12.98 12.92
CA ASN A 38 0.52 -12.62 14.23
C ASN A 38 -0.07 -13.83 14.96
N THR A 39 -0.91 -14.61 14.28
CA THR A 39 -1.58 -15.78 14.87
C THR A 39 -0.58 -16.84 15.29
N LEU A 40 0.36 -17.21 14.40
CA LEU A 40 1.32 -18.28 14.68
C LEU A 40 2.35 -17.91 15.75
N SER A 41 2.75 -16.64 15.80
CA SER A 41 3.71 -16.17 16.81
C SER A 41 3.06 -15.92 18.17
N GLY A 42 1.74 -15.79 18.24
CA GLY A 42 1.01 -15.33 19.44
C GLY A 42 1.32 -13.88 19.81
N LYS A 43 1.85 -13.08 18.89
CA LYS A 43 2.26 -11.68 19.11
C LYS A 43 1.67 -10.79 18.03
N THR A 44 1.48 -9.51 18.33
CA THR A 44 1.14 -8.50 17.35
C THR A 44 2.42 -8.00 16.68
N LEU A 45 2.87 -8.71 15.63
CA LEU A 45 4.05 -8.33 14.85
C LEU A 45 3.73 -7.25 13.82
N TYR A 46 2.51 -7.29 13.27
CA TYR A 46 2.03 -6.41 12.22
C TYR A 46 0.66 -5.86 12.56
N ILE A 47 0.46 -4.60 12.26
CA ILE A 47 -0.86 -3.95 12.18
C ILE A 47 -1.00 -3.30 10.82
N TRP A 48 -2.22 -3.18 10.31
CA TRP A 48 -2.49 -2.55 9.02
C TRP A 48 -3.75 -1.71 9.05
N GLU A 49 -3.76 -0.71 8.19
CA GLU A 49 -4.90 0.16 7.94
C GLU A 49 -5.20 0.19 6.44
N PHE A 50 -6.46 0.08 6.07
CA PHE A 50 -6.91 0.35 4.71
C PHE A 50 -7.06 1.84 4.52
N LEU A 51 -6.52 2.33 3.41
CA LEU A 51 -6.47 3.74 3.07
C LEU A 51 -7.06 3.94 1.67
N THR A 52 -7.65 5.10 1.44
CA THR A 52 -7.94 5.63 0.10
C THR A 52 -7.45 7.06 0.02
N LEU A 53 -7.43 7.65 -1.17
CA LEU A 53 -6.95 9.03 -1.33
C LEU A 53 -7.83 10.03 -0.59
N ASP A 54 -9.14 9.81 -0.60
CA ASP A 54 -10.19 10.73 -0.15
C ASP A 54 -11.00 10.22 1.05
N GLY A 55 -10.64 9.06 1.60
CA GLY A 55 -11.37 8.45 2.71
C GLY A 55 -12.71 7.81 2.32
N GLN A 56 -13.03 7.72 1.03
CA GLN A 56 -14.25 7.08 0.55
C GLN A 56 -14.04 5.57 0.34
N ILE A 57 -15.15 4.82 0.28
CA ILE A 57 -15.13 3.38 0.01
C ILE A 57 -14.44 3.09 -1.32
N ALA A 58 -13.55 2.10 -1.34
CA ALA A 58 -12.98 1.54 -2.56
C ALA A 58 -13.73 0.27 -2.95
N GLU A 59 -14.02 0.11 -4.24
CA GLU A 59 -14.64 -1.09 -4.78
C GLU A 59 -13.64 -1.87 -5.63
N SER A 60 -13.50 -3.17 -5.34
CA SER A 60 -12.62 -4.06 -6.11
C SER A 60 -13.17 -4.34 -7.51
N SER A 61 -12.31 -4.89 -8.38
CA SER A 61 -12.71 -5.36 -9.72
C SER A 61 -13.78 -6.46 -9.69
N SER A 62 -13.99 -7.11 -8.54
CA SER A 62 -15.01 -8.16 -8.33
C SER A 62 -16.23 -7.68 -7.52
N GLY A 63 -16.33 -6.37 -7.24
CA GLY A 63 -17.47 -5.77 -6.55
C GLY A 63 -17.40 -5.81 -5.02
N MET A 64 -16.28 -6.26 -4.44
CA MET A 64 -16.09 -6.19 -2.99
C MET A 64 -15.79 -4.76 -2.56
N GLN A 65 -16.52 -4.26 -1.58
CA GLN A 65 -16.32 -2.91 -1.04
C GLN A 65 -15.50 -2.95 0.25
N VAL A 66 -14.53 -2.04 0.35
CA VAL A 66 -13.71 -1.84 1.54
C VAL A 66 -13.88 -0.42 2.03
N THR A 67 -14.35 -0.28 3.27
CA THR A 67 -14.37 1.01 3.97
C THR A 67 -12.98 1.30 4.50
N PRO A 68 -12.32 2.40 4.11
CA PRO A 68 -11.00 2.74 4.63
C PRO A 68 -11.06 3.14 6.10
N HIS A 69 -9.98 2.94 6.81
CA HIS A 69 -9.82 3.43 8.19
C HIS A 69 -9.62 4.96 8.21
N ARG A 70 -8.94 5.48 7.18
CA ARG A 70 -8.70 6.91 6.98
C ARG A 70 -8.26 7.23 5.56
N GLU A 71 -8.17 8.51 5.24
CA GLU A 71 -7.54 9.00 4.03
C GLU A 71 -6.00 8.94 4.12
N LEU A 72 -5.32 8.81 2.97
CA LEU A 72 -3.86 8.73 2.90
C LEU A 72 -3.16 9.93 3.54
N SER A 73 -3.71 11.11 3.42
CA SER A 73 -3.12 12.36 3.96
C SER A 73 -2.91 12.33 5.48
N ALA A 74 -3.75 11.57 6.21
CA ALA A 74 -3.70 11.41 7.66
C ALA A 74 -2.92 10.17 8.12
N ALA A 75 -2.40 9.36 7.18
CA ALA A 75 -1.73 8.10 7.50
C ALA A 75 -0.20 8.25 7.53
N LYS A 76 0.43 7.42 8.38
CA LYS A 76 1.88 7.24 8.49
C LYS A 76 2.17 5.82 8.97
N GLY A 77 3.38 5.34 8.74
CA GLY A 77 3.77 3.99 9.17
C GLY A 77 5.12 3.56 8.64
N ASP A 78 5.40 2.26 8.75
CA ASP A 78 6.65 1.68 8.26
C ASP A 78 6.58 1.39 6.76
N VAL A 79 5.48 0.83 6.28
CA VAL A 79 5.31 0.43 4.88
C VAL A 79 3.99 0.95 4.32
N LEU A 80 4.03 1.58 3.16
CA LEU A 80 2.85 1.87 2.35
C LEU A 80 2.80 0.91 1.16
N ALA A 81 1.83 0.00 1.16
CA ALA A 81 1.53 -0.88 0.04
C ALA A 81 0.48 -0.19 -0.87
N VAL A 82 0.81 -0.03 -2.14
CA VAL A 82 -0.04 0.66 -3.13
C VAL A 82 -0.47 -0.33 -4.19
N MET A 83 -1.79 -0.57 -4.32
CA MET A 83 -2.34 -1.60 -5.20
C MET A 83 -3.52 -1.09 -6.04
N PRO A 84 -3.26 -0.37 -7.15
CA PRO A 84 -4.32 0.13 -8.02
C PRO A 84 -4.96 -0.98 -8.85
N SER A 85 -4.19 -1.98 -9.25
CA SER A 85 -4.57 -3.14 -10.08
C SER A 85 -5.18 -2.75 -11.42
N TYR A 86 -6.50 -2.97 -11.61
CA TYR A 86 -7.17 -2.72 -12.88
C TYR A 86 -7.56 -1.25 -13.03
N GLY A 87 -7.43 -0.72 -14.26
CA GLY A 87 -7.74 0.69 -14.54
C GLY A 87 -6.72 1.68 -13.96
N PHE A 88 -5.52 1.20 -13.65
CA PHE A 88 -4.46 1.97 -12.98
C PHE A 88 -4.06 3.25 -13.72
N GLU A 89 -4.15 3.28 -15.05
CA GLU A 89 -3.85 4.48 -15.84
C GLU A 89 -4.77 5.65 -15.47
N GLY A 90 -6.05 5.35 -15.16
CA GLY A 90 -7.01 6.34 -14.71
C GLY A 90 -6.70 6.93 -13.34
N HIS A 91 -5.87 6.26 -12.55
CA HIS A 91 -5.46 6.70 -11.22
C HIS A 91 -4.13 7.49 -11.22
N ALA A 92 -3.42 7.59 -12.36
CA ALA A 92 -2.10 8.21 -12.46
C ALA A 92 -2.12 9.76 -12.55
N GLY A 93 -3.23 10.39 -12.24
CA GLY A 93 -3.40 11.84 -12.30
C GLY A 93 -2.62 12.62 -11.23
N TRP A 94 -2.58 13.94 -11.39
CA TRP A 94 -1.87 14.87 -10.51
C TRP A 94 -2.15 14.67 -9.02
N VAL A 95 -3.41 14.44 -8.65
CA VAL A 95 -3.81 14.24 -7.24
C VAL A 95 -3.10 13.04 -6.63
N THR A 96 -3.08 11.91 -7.34
CA THR A 96 -2.39 10.69 -6.90
C THR A 96 -0.88 10.91 -6.82
N GLN A 97 -0.28 11.54 -7.82
CA GLN A 97 1.16 11.82 -7.83
C GLN A 97 1.57 12.63 -6.62
N MET A 98 0.87 13.73 -6.34
CA MET A 98 1.15 14.58 -5.18
C MET A 98 0.92 13.86 -3.86
N ALA A 99 -0.15 13.06 -3.76
CA ALA A 99 -0.44 12.27 -2.57
C ALA A 99 0.65 11.24 -2.28
N LEU A 100 1.15 10.54 -3.31
CA LEU A 100 2.23 9.55 -3.17
C LEU A 100 3.56 10.22 -2.81
N ARG A 101 3.92 11.36 -3.43
CA ARG A 101 5.10 12.14 -3.05
C ARG A 101 5.03 12.58 -1.60
N SER A 102 3.88 13.09 -1.16
CA SER A 102 3.68 13.47 0.25
C SER A 102 3.77 12.26 1.18
N ALA A 103 3.18 11.12 0.81
CA ALA A 103 3.23 9.90 1.61
C ALA A 103 4.65 9.34 1.75
N SER A 104 5.53 9.52 0.76
CA SER A 104 6.93 9.07 0.81
C SER A 104 7.74 9.67 1.96
N HIS A 105 7.28 10.76 2.53
CA HIS A 105 7.89 11.39 3.71
C HIS A 105 7.28 10.93 5.04
N ARG A 106 6.19 10.17 5.00
CA ARG A 106 5.47 9.69 6.20
C ARG A 106 5.56 8.18 6.39
N PHE A 107 6.04 7.46 5.38
CA PHE A 107 6.28 6.02 5.44
C PHE A 107 7.77 5.76 5.20
N GLU A 108 8.34 4.79 5.92
CA GLU A 108 9.75 4.43 5.75
C GLU A 108 10.03 3.72 4.43
N SER A 109 9.05 2.98 3.93
CA SER A 109 9.16 2.20 2.69
C SER A 109 7.87 2.27 1.89
N LEU A 110 8.01 2.26 0.56
CA LEU A 110 6.89 2.17 -0.37
C LEU A 110 6.97 0.83 -1.10
N ALA A 111 5.86 0.12 -1.20
CA ALA A 111 5.74 -1.15 -1.93
C ALA A 111 4.67 -1.02 -3.01
N GLY A 112 5.07 -1.01 -4.27
CA GLY A 112 4.15 -1.09 -5.40
C GLY A 112 3.78 -2.54 -5.64
N LEU A 113 2.51 -2.86 -5.49
CA LEU A 113 1.96 -4.20 -5.70
C LEU A 113 1.11 -4.21 -6.95
N ASP A 114 1.17 -5.33 -7.69
CA ASP A 114 0.51 -5.44 -8.99
C ASP A 114 0.99 -4.28 -9.91
N THR A 115 0.12 -3.39 -10.33
CA THR A 115 0.47 -2.22 -11.16
C THR A 115 0.89 -0.98 -10.34
N GLY A 116 1.14 -1.13 -9.05
CA GLY A 116 1.49 -0.02 -8.14
C GLY A 116 2.79 0.70 -8.50
N SER A 117 3.76 -0.01 -9.10
CA SER A 117 5.01 0.60 -9.57
C SER A 117 4.78 1.62 -10.70
N TRP A 118 3.73 1.46 -11.50
CA TRP A 118 3.34 2.47 -12.49
C TRP A 118 3.03 3.81 -11.84
N LEU A 119 2.23 3.81 -10.77
CA LEU A 119 1.89 5.05 -10.04
C LEU A 119 3.12 5.69 -9.39
N PHE A 120 4.07 4.88 -8.92
CA PHE A 120 5.34 5.41 -8.41
C PHE A 120 6.20 6.04 -9.51
N ALA A 121 6.24 5.43 -10.70
CA ALA A 121 6.93 6.01 -11.85
C ALA A 121 6.32 7.35 -12.26
N GLU A 122 5.00 7.44 -12.38
CA GLU A 122 4.29 8.68 -12.67
C GLU A 122 4.49 9.76 -11.59
N ALA A 123 4.68 9.34 -10.34
CA ALA A 123 5.00 10.24 -9.24
C ALA A 123 6.50 10.58 -9.14
N GLU A 124 7.35 10.14 -10.08
CA GLU A 124 8.82 10.34 -10.08
C GLU A 124 9.51 9.77 -8.81
N LEU A 125 8.92 8.75 -8.20
CA LEU A 125 9.46 8.10 -7.00
C LEU A 125 10.41 6.94 -7.32
N LEU A 126 10.54 6.55 -8.60
CA LEU A 126 11.43 5.48 -9.05
C LEU A 126 12.70 5.99 -9.72
N ASP A 127 12.91 7.29 -9.79
CA ASP A 127 14.11 7.87 -10.42
C ASP A 127 15.38 7.39 -9.71
N GLY A 128 16.26 6.75 -10.48
CA GLY A 128 17.49 6.15 -9.97
C GLY A 128 17.35 4.74 -9.39
N TYR A 129 16.14 4.16 -9.39
CA TYR A 129 15.89 2.79 -8.96
C TYR A 129 15.68 1.85 -10.14
N GLN A 130 16.04 0.58 -9.95
CA GLN A 130 15.62 -0.49 -10.85
C GLN A 130 14.26 -1.01 -10.39
N ALA A 131 13.28 -1.02 -11.28
CA ALA A 131 11.92 -1.46 -11.00
C ALA A 131 11.37 -2.33 -12.13
N THR A 132 10.34 -3.08 -11.81
CA THR A 132 9.56 -3.88 -12.77
C THR A 132 8.08 -3.73 -12.48
N ILE A 133 7.28 -4.13 -13.44
CA ILE A 133 5.83 -4.18 -13.33
C ILE A 133 5.34 -5.58 -13.74
#